data_2cc6637aa4eb1ce05f2bc4c774c645ad
#
_entry.id   2cc6637aa4eb1ce05f2bc4c774c645ad
#
_cell.length_a   1.000
_cell.length_b   1.000
_cell.length_c   1.000
_cell.angle_alpha   90.00
_cell.angle_beta   90.00
_cell.angle_gamma   90.00
#
_symmetry.space_group_name_H-M   'P 1'
#
loop_
_entity.id
_entity.type
_entity.pdbx_description
1 polymer ?
#
loop_
_entity_poly.entity_id
_entity_poly.type
_entity_poly.pdbx_seq_one_letter_code
_entity_poly.pdbx_strand_id
1 'polypeptide(L)'
;NVVLLCILSVLITILVMIFLDPFARFLGATDRILPYAKTYIGTIAPFSVAYILSYSFETLIKTDGYPKLATIYVTSGAVLNCILDYILVMVLHKGVWGAAFATGISQAAVILLYLWHFLGPKGTIRFSKFHLMPSEIGRQIRNGMSSGITEFSSGIIIFFFNQAILKYIGEYALVSYTIISYVNTIVVMSMAGIAQGTQPLISYYYGKNEPEQYKKLLKYGMAAAAAGSVAAVLVCYVGAGSIVRLFLKESEASLIVYSVRVLRIFILSFLLAGLNVVLGGYFTSVEKAGFATAISLTRSLVALVISLVFLTAVFGGEAIWWAPLIAESCCLVLSAGLYRWYRKK
;
A
#
# COMPACT_ATOMS: atom_id res chain seq x y z
N ASN A 1 2.07 -9.18 20.55
CA ASN A 1 2.31 -8.73 19.17
C ASN A 1 3.76 -8.86 18.73
N VAL A 2 4.71 -8.15 19.36
CA VAL A 2 6.11 -8.08 18.92
C VAL A 2 6.73 -9.49 18.78
N VAL A 3 6.58 -10.36 19.78
CA VAL A 3 7.12 -11.73 19.74
C VAL A 3 6.52 -12.54 18.59
N LEU A 4 5.20 -12.46 18.37
CA LEU A 4 4.55 -13.14 17.26
C LEU A 4 5.08 -12.66 15.90
N LEU A 5 5.25 -11.35 15.74
CA LEU A 5 5.79 -10.76 14.52
C LEU A 5 7.25 -11.17 14.29
N CYS A 6 8.07 -11.24 15.34
CA CYS A 6 9.43 -11.76 15.25
C CYS A 6 9.45 -13.23 14.78
N ILE A 7 8.62 -14.09 15.38
CA ILE A 7 8.54 -15.50 14.99
C ILE A 7 8.13 -15.63 13.53
N LEU A 8 7.06 -14.92 13.11
CA LEU A 8 6.59 -14.94 11.72
C LEU A 8 7.65 -14.43 10.75
N SER A 9 8.36 -13.34 11.11
CA SER A 9 9.42 -12.77 10.28
C SER A 9 10.57 -13.76 10.08
N VAL A 10 11.00 -14.41 11.16
CA VAL A 10 12.07 -15.43 11.09
C VAL A 10 11.63 -16.63 10.24
N LEU A 11 10.39 -17.08 10.41
CA LEU A 11 9.83 -18.16 9.57
C LEU A 11 9.79 -17.77 8.09
N ILE A 12 9.34 -16.57 7.77
CA ILE A 12 9.33 -16.05 6.39
C ILE A 12 10.75 -15.99 5.84
N THR A 13 11.72 -15.47 6.61
CA THR A 13 13.12 -15.43 6.18
C THR A 13 13.63 -16.83 5.86
N ILE A 14 13.42 -17.78 6.75
CA ILE A 14 13.88 -19.16 6.56
C ILE A 14 13.24 -19.78 5.31
N LEU A 15 11.92 -19.64 5.13
CA LEU A 15 11.22 -20.14 3.95
C LEU A 15 11.74 -19.51 2.66
N VAL A 16 11.90 -18.19 2.63
CA VAL A 16 12.43 -17.49 1.45
C VAL A 16 13.86 -17.94 1.14
N MET A 17 14.71 -18.13 2.15
CA MET A 17 16.10 -18.54 1.95
C MET A 17 16.21 -20.01 1.46
N ILE A 18 15.36 -20.91 1.98
CA ILE A 18 15.33 -22.33 1.52
C ILE A 18 14.81 -22.41 0.08
N PHE A 19 13.77 -21.65 -0.25
CA PHE A 19 13.11 -21.68 -1.56
C PHE A 19 13.48 -20.50 -2.45
N LEU A 20 14.69 -19.95 -2.31
CA LEU A 20 15.10 -18.71 -2.98
C LEU A 20 14.97 -18.78 -4.52
N ASP A 21 15.39 -19.88 -5.12
CA ASP A 21 15.33 -20.11 -6.56
C ASP A 21 13.91 -20.26 -7.09
N PRO A 22 13.08 -21.18 -6.58
CA PRO A 22 11.68 -21.29 -6.97
C PRO A 22 10.90 -20.00 -6.71
N PHE A 23 11.19 -19.32 -5.60
CA PHE A 23 10.52 -18.07 -5.25
C PHE A 23 10.86 -16.92 -6.21
N ALA A 24 12.14 -16.77 -6.59
CA ALA A 24 12.55 -15.79 -7.58
C ALA A 24 11.90 -16.06 -8.96
N ARG A 25 11.85 -17.34 -9.39
CA ARG A 25 11.18 -17.76 -10.62
C ARG A 25 9.66 -17.53 -10.56
N PHE A 26 9.03 -17.82 -9.44
CA PHE A 26 7.61 -17.54 -9.22
C PHE A 26 7.29 -16.04 -9.34
N LEU A 27 8.19 -15.16 -8.89
CA LEU A 27 8.08 -13.71 -9.05
C LEU A 27 8.35 -13.23 -10.48
N GLY A 28 8.69 -14.14 -11.41
CA GLY A 28 8.88 -13.81 -12.82
C GLY A 28 10.33 -13.63 -13.25
N ALA A 29 11.30 -14.03 -12.43
CA ALA A 29 12.70 -13.94 -12.83
C ALA A 29 13.01 -14.93 -13.97
N THR A 30 13.43 -14.41 -15.11
CA THR A 30 13.97 -15.18 -16.23
C THR A 30 15.40 -15.64 -15.91
N ASP A 31 15.94 -16.64 -16.61
CA ASP A 31 17.30 -17.15 -16.38
C ASP A 31 18.38 -16.05 -16.44
N ARG A 32 18.15 -15.01 -17.24
CA ARG A 32 19.04 -13.85 -17.35
C ARG A 32 19.02 -12.97 -16.09
N ILE A 33 17.88 -12.81 -15.46
CA ILE A 33 17.67 -11.92 -14.31
C ILE A 33 17.82 -12.67 -12.99
N LEU A 34 17.67 -13.99 -13.00
CA LEU A 34 17.68 -14.85 -11.82
C LEU A 34 18.87 -14.60 -10.87
N PRO A 35 20.13 -14.48 -11.31
CA PRO A 35 21.25 -14.22 -10.41
C PRO A 35 21.09 -12.90 -9.64
N TYR A 36 20.61 -11.84 -10.30
CA TYR A 36 20.36 -10.55 -9.68
C TYR A 36 19.18 -10.60 -8.71
N ALA A 37 18.10 -11.26 -9.09
CA ALA A 37 16.93 -11.47 -8.23
C ALA A 37 17.29 -12.25 -6.96
N LYS A 38 18.07 -13.32 -7.08
CA LYS A 38 18.57 -14.10 -5.94
C LYS A 38 19.48 -13.26 -5.03
N THR A 39 20.35 -12.48 -5.59
CA THR A 39 21.21 -11.56 -4.82
C THR A 39 20.37 -10.55 -4.05
N TYR A 40 19.39 -9.92 -4.70
CA TYR A 40 18.50 -8.96 -4.06
C TYR A 40 17.68 -9.58 -2.94
N ILE A 41 16.92 -10.63 -3.25
CA ILE A 41 16.03 -11.30 -2.31
C ILE A 41 16.82 -11.91 -1.15
N GLY A 42 17.93 -12.60 -1.44
CA GLY A 42 18.78 -13.21 -0.42
C GLY A 42 19.44 -12.20 0.51
N THR A 43 19.74 -10.98 0.02
CA THR A 43 20.29 -9.91 0.85
C THR A 43 19.22 -9.25 1.70
N ILE A 44 18.01 -9.01 1.17
CA ILE A 44 16.96 -8.29 1.89
C ILE A 44 16.18 -9.18 2.86
N ALA A 45 16.03 -10.48 2.58
CA ALA A 45 15.25 -11.42 3.38
C ALA A 45 15.66 -11.46 4.87
N PRO A 46 16.94 -11.46 5.27
CA PRO A 46 17.33 -11.38 6.67
C PRO A 46 16.84 -10.13 7.41
N PHE A 47 16.56 -9.06 6.68
CA PHE A 47 16.01 -7.82 7.25
C PHE A 47 14.48 -7.82 7.36
N SER A 48 13.80 -8.93 7.03
CA SER A 48 12.33 -9.02 7.12
C SER A 48 11.82 -8.71 8.54
N VAL A 49 12.56 -9.12 9.58
CA VAL A 49 12.27 -8.75 10.97
C VAL A 49 12.25 -7.24 11.15
N ALA A 50 13.24 -6.55 10.56
CA ALA A 50 13.33 -5.11 10.61
C ALA A 50 12.12 -4.44 9.93
N TYR A 51 11.73 -4.90 8.76
CA TYR A 51 10.57 -4.39 8.04
C TYR A 51 9.26 -4.55 8.81
N ILE A 52 8.98 -5.75 9.26
CA ILE A 52 7.72 -6.09 9.93
C ILE A 52 7.61 -5.34 11.26
N LEU A 53 8.69 -5.28 12.03
CA LEU A 53 8.70 -4.56 13.29
C LEU A 53 8.65 -3.04 13.11
N SER A 54 9.30 -2.47 12.10
CA SER A 54 9.23 -1.03 11.81
C SER A 54 7.80 -0.60 11.57
N TYR A 55 7.03 -1.32 10.75
CA TYR A 55 5.63 -1.02 10.48
C TYR A 55 4.76 -1.12 11.74
N SER A 56 4.99 -2.14 12.56
CA SER A 56 4.28 -2.31 13.84
C SER A 56 4.60 -1.19 14.83
N PHE A 57 5.87 -0.85 14.99
CA PHE A 57 6.31 0.19 15.92
C PHE A 57 5.88 1.59 15.47
N GLU A 58 5.86 1.85 14.17
CA GLU A 58 5.28 3.09 13.61
C GLU A 58 3.83 3.29 14.06
N THR A 59 3.02 2.23 13.97
CA THR A 59 1.62 2.28 14.41
C THR A 59 1.51 2.46 15.92
N LEU A 60 2.34 1.74 16.70
CA LEU A 60 2.35 1.84 18.15
C LEU A 60 2.76 3.23 18.66
N ILE A 61 3.77 3.86 18.05
CA ILE A 61 4.22 5.20 18.46
C ILE A 61 3.18 6.29 18.10
N LYS A 62 2.44 6.12 16.99
CA LYS A 62 1.29 6.97 16.66
C LYS A 62 0.18 6.84 17.71
N THR A 63 -0.10 5.62 18.15
CA THR A 63 -1.10 5.31 19.18
C THR A 63 -0.64 5.81 20.58
N ASP A 64 0.66 5.81 20.85
CA ASP A 64 1.27 6.35 22.06
C ASP A 64 1.22 7.89 22.14
N GLY A 65 0.65 8.56 21.13
CA GLY A 65 0.47 10.01 21.09
C GLY A 65 1.61 10.78 20.43
N TYR A 66 2.56 10.09 19.77
CA TYR A 66 3.72 10.72 19.13
C TYR A 66 3.75 10.58 17.59
N PRO A 67 2.68 10.95 16.86
CA PRO A 67 2.62 10.76 15.40
C PRO A 67 3.70 11.56 14.64
N LYS A 68 4.07 12.75 15.14
CA LYS A 68 5.16 13.54 14.54
C LYS A 68 6.50 12.81 14.64
N LEU A 69 6.76 12.13 15.76
CA LEU A 69 7.99 11.39 15.98
C LEU A 69 8.05 10.15 15.07
N ALA A 70 6.91 9.46 14.89
CA ALA A 70 6.80 8.37 13.91
C ALA A 70 7.21 8.85 12.50
N THR A 71 6.68 9.98 12.05
CA THR A 71 7.01 10.56 10.75
C THR A 71 8.50 10.91 10.65
N ILE A 72 9.10 11.50 11.69
CA ILE A 72 10.53 11.83 11.72
C ILE A 72 11.37 10.56 11.56
N TYR A 73 11.04 9.48 12.28
CA TYR A 73 11.82 8.23 12.23
C TYR A 73 11.72 7.57 10.85
N VAL A 74 10.51 7.47 10.27
CA VAL A 74 10.34 6.94 8.91
C VAL A 74 11.09 7.77 7.88
N THR A 75 10.97 9.10 7.96
CA THR A 75 11.69 10.01 7.05
C THR A 75 13.21 9.89 7.20
N SER A 76 13.70 9.76 8.44
CA SER A 76 15.14 9.54 8.68
C SER A 76 15.62 8.24 8.04
N GLY A 77 14.81 7.17 8.11
CA GLY A 77 15.11 5.91 7.44
C GLY A 77 15.16 6.05 5.92
N ALA A 78 14.20 6.78 5.33
CA ALA A 78 14.18 7.02 3.89
C ALA A 78 15.39 7.85 3.42
N VAL A 79 15.76 8.89 4.18
CA VAL A 79 16.96 9.69 3.89
C VAL A 79 18.23 8.85 4.02
N LEU A 80 18.34 8.04 5.07
CA LEU A 80 19.47 7.14 5.26
C LEU A 80 19.56 6.13 4.11
N ASN A 81 18.43 5.58 3.66
CA ASN A 81 18.40 4.67 2.50
C ASN A 81 18.93 5.36 1.25
N CYS A 82 18.46 6.57 0.91
CA CYS A 82 18.97 7.32 -0.24
C CYS A 82 20.49 7.57 -0.17
N ILE A 83 21.00 7.92 1.01
CA ILE A 83 22.44 8.14 1.22
C ILE A 83 23.21 6.83 1.02
N LEU A 84 22.76 5.74 1.62
CA LEU A 84 23.41 4.43 1.50
C LEU A 84 23.32 3.88 0.08
N ASP A 85 22.20 4.06 -0.61
CA ASP A 85 22.05 3.69 -2.02
C ASP A 85 23.09 4.44 -2.89
N TYR A 86 23.22 5.76 -2.70
CA TYR A 86 24.20 6.52 -3.42
C TYR A 86 25.64 6.01 -3.15
N ILE A 87 25.98 5.78 -1.88
CA ILE A 87 27.33 5.30 -1.51
C ILE A 87 27.57 3.88 -2.03
N LEU A 88 26.66 2.94 -1.78
CA LEU A 88 26.90 1.53 -2.09
C LEU A 88 26.76 1.22 -3.59
N VAL A 89 25.81 1.87 -4.27
CA VAL A 89 25.55 1.59 -5.69
C VAL A 89 26.41 2.47 -6.59
N MET A 90 26.47 3.78 -6.34
CA MET A 90 27.14 4.73 -7.24
C MET A 90 28.65 4.86 -6.94
N VAL A 91 29.03 4.96 -5.65
CA VAL A 91 30.45 5.18 -5.28
C VAL A 91 31.19 3.85 -5.18
N LEU A 92 30.64 2.86 -4.48
CA LEU A 92 31.28 1.55 -4.25
C LEU A 92 30.95 0.49 -5.30
N HIS A 93 30.09 0.81 -6.27
CA HIS A 93 29.70 -0.05 -7.39
C HIS A 93 29.25 -1.47 -6.98
N LYS A 94 28.57 -1.60 -5.81
CA LYS A 94 28.11 -2.88 -5.29
C LYS A 94 26.83 -3.39 -5.98
N GLY A 95 26.28 -2.62 -6.94
CA GLY A 95 25.12 -3.01 -7.75
C GLY A 95 23.89 -3.41 -6.91
N VAL A 96 23.23 -4.48 -7.32
CA VAL A 96 21.96 -4.95 -6.72
C VAL A 96 22.11 -5.34 -5.24
N TRP A 97 23.26 -5.92 -4.86
CA TRP A 97 23.55 -6.23 -3.47
C TRP A 97 23.57 -4.96 -2.60
N GLY A 98 24.23 -3.90 -3.10
CA GLY A 98 24.33 -2.62 -2.41
C GLY A 98 22.96 -2.00 -2.14
N ALA A 99 22.08 -1.99 -3.13
CA ALA A 99 20.72 -1.47 -3.00
C ALA A 99 19.89 -2.27 -1.97
N ALA A 100 19.93 -3.60 -2.02
CA ALA A 100 19.23 -4.44 -1.06
C ALA A 100 19.76 -4.25 0.37
N PHE A 101 21.07 -4.16 0.53
CA PHE A 101 21.70 -3.96 1.83
C PHE A 101 21.43 -2.56 2.41
N ALA A 102 21.48 -1.50 1.59
CA ALA A 102 21.12 -0.14 1.99
C ALA A 102 19.68 -0.09 2.55
N THR A 103 18.77 -0.71 1.85
CA THR A 103 17.36 -0.78 2.25
C THR A 103 17.20 -1.52 3.60
N GLY A 104 17.84 -2.68 3.75
CA GLY A 104 17.79 -3.47 4.99
C GLY A 104 18.37 -2.74 6.21
N ILE A 105 19.53 -2.15 6.06
CA ILE A 105 20.20 -1.39 7.14
C ILE A 105 19.40 -0.17 7.54
N SER A 106 18.79 0.54 6.59
CA SER A 106 17.97 1.71 6.89
C SER A 106 16.77 1.34 7.74
N GLN A 107 16.10 0.20 7.45
CA GLN A 107 15.01 -0.30 8.28
C GLN A 107 15.50 -0.73 9.68
N ALA A 108 16.66 -1.37 9.77
CA ALA A 108 17.26 -1.73 11.06
C ALA A 108 17.57 -0.47 11.91
N ALA A 109 18.06 0.60 11.28
CA ALA A 109 18.30 1.87 11.97
C ALA A 109 17.00 2.49 12.51
N VAL A 110 15.93 2.46 11.74
CA VAL A 110 14.60 2.94 12.17
C VAL A 110 14.09 2.18 13.40
N ILE A 111 14.28 0.85 13.43
CA ILE A 111 13.92 0.05 14.62
C ILE A 111 14.68 0.53 15.87
N LEU A 112 15.97 0.83 15.75
CA LEU A 112 16.74 1.31 16.90
C LEU A 112 16.16 2.63 17.45
N LEU A 113 15.68 3.52 16.58
CA LEU A 113 15.01 4.75 16.97
C LEU A 113 13.68 4.47 17.69
N TYR A 114 12.88 3.51 17.19
CA TYR A 114 11.65 3.10 17.86
C TYR A 114 11.93 2.44 19.22
N LEU A 115 12.91 1.54 19.31
CA LEU A 115 13.30 0.92 20.56
C LEU A 115 13.77 1.96 21.59
N TRP A 116 14.53 2.95 21.14
CA TRP A 116 14.93 4.06 22.02
C TRP A 116 13.73 4.80 22.61
N HIS A 117 12.67 5.03 21.82
CA HIS A 117 11.43 5.63 22.33
C HIS A 117 10.74 4.73 23.37
N PHE A 118 10.52 3.44 23.05
CA PHE A 118 9.77 2.53 23.93
C PHE A 118 10.53 2.11 25.19
N LEU A 119 11.86 2.12 25.18
CA LEU A 119 12.72 1.90 26.35
C LEU A 119 12.94 3.19 27.15
N GLY A 120 12.75 4.34 26.54
CA GLY A 120 12.92 5.66 27.16
C GLY A 120 11.78 6.02 28.12
N PRO A 121 11.89 7.10 28.89
CA PRO A 121 10.91 7.50 29.91
C PRO A 121 9.66 8.18 29.34
N LYS A 122 9.66 8.60 28.06
CA LYS A 122 8.65 9.50 27.50
C LYS A 122 7.35 8.84 27.05
N GLY A 123 7.38 7.56 26.64
CA GLY A 123 6.20 6.84 26.14
C GLY A 123 5.35 6.24 27.26
N THR A 124 4.07 5.98 27.00
CA THR A 124 3.15 5.28 27.90
C THR A 124 3.11 3.78 27.62
N ILE A 125 3.32 3.38 26.37
CA ILE A 125 3.38 1.98 25.96
C ILE A 125 4.72 1.38 26.36
N ARG A 126 4.67 0.24 27.08
CA ARG A 126 5.85 -0.46 27.60
C ARG A 126 5.86 -1.91 27.18
N PHE A 127 7.05 -2.47 27.04
CA PHE A 127 7.20 -3.90 26.89
C PHE A 127 6.75 -4.62 28.16
N SER A 128 5.88 -5.61 28.02
CA SER A 128 5.41 -6.48 29.09
C SER A 128 5.84 -7.92 28.85
N LYS A 129 5.70 -8.76 29.88
CA LYS A 129 5.96 -10.20 29.73
C LYS A 129 5.01 -10.79 28.68
N PHE A 130 5.54 -11.65 27.83
CA PHE A 130 4.77 -12.34 26.80
C PHE A 130 3.83 -13.37 27.44
N HIS A 131 2.54 -13.26 27.10
CA HIS A 131 1.52 -14.24 27.41
C HIS A 131 0.82 -14.63 26.10
N LEU A 132 0.81 -15.91 25.78
CA LEU A 132 0.12 -16.40 24.59
C LEU A 132 -1.39 -16.39 24.85
N MET A 133 -2.13 -15.56 24.12
CA MET A 133 -3.59 -15.48 24.17
C MET A 133 -4.16 -15.80 22.79
N PRO A 134 -4.59 -17.04 22.50
CA PRO A 134 -5.07 -17.45 21.18
C PRO A 134 -6.25 -16.61 20.66
N SER A 135 -7.15 -16.16 21.55
CA SER A 135 -8.28 -15.29 21.19
C SER A 135 -7.83 -13.94 20.64
N GLU A 136 -6.78 -13.34 21.24
CA GLU A 136 -6.22 -12.08 20.78
C GLU A 136 -5.49 -12.22 19.45
N ILE A 137 -4.78 -13.34 19.26
CA ILE A 137 -4.12 -13.64 17.97
C ILE A 137 -5.18 -13.78 16.86
N GLY A 138 -6.27 -14.52 17.10
CA GLY A 138 -7.36 -14.65 16.16
C GLY A 138 -8.04 -13.31 15.82
N ARG A 139 -8.20 -12.43 16.82
CA ARG A 139 -8.74 -11.07 16.62
C ARG A 139 -7.81 -10.22 15.75
N GLN A 140 -6.51 -10.27 16.00
CA GLN A 140 -5.50 -9.54 15.21
C GLN A 140 -5.42 -10.01 13.76
N ILE A 141 -5.40 -11.33 13.52
CA ILE A 141 -5.39 -11.90 12.17
C ILE A 141 -6.67 -11.45 11.42
N ARG A 142 -7.84 -11.55 12.05
CA ARG A 142 -9.10 -11.17 11.42
C ARG A 142 -9.15 -9.68 11.05
N ASN A 143 -8.65 -8.80 11.92
CA ASN A 143 -8.60 -7.37 11.65
C ASN A 143 -7.53 -7.00 10.61
N GLY A 144 -6.40 -7.72 10.59
CA GLY A 144 -5.33 -7.54 9.62
C GLY A 144 -5.64 -8.08 8.22
N MET A 145 -6.58 -9.01 8.08
CA MET A 145 -6.95 -9.62 6.78
C MET A 145 -7.30 -8.59 5.71
N SER A 146 -8.03 -7.52 6.09
CA SER A 146 -8.40 -6.46 5.16
C SER A 146 -7.19 -5.81 4.48
N SER A 147 -6.19 -5.45 5.27
CA SER A 147 -4.94 -4.87 4.75
C SER A 147 -4.12 -5.89 3.97
N GLY A 148 -4.00 -7.12 4.48
CA GLY A 148 -3.30 -8.20 3.80
C GLY A 148 -3.90 -8.50 2.42
N ILE A 149 -5.21 -8.58 2.29
CA ILE A 149 -5.91 -8.76 1.01
C ILE A 149 -5.59 -7.62 0.04
N THR A 150 -5.58 -6.38 0.52
CA THR A 150 -5.26 -5.22 -0.31
C THR A 150 -3.84 -5.33 -0.88
N GLU A 151 -2.86 -5.67 -0.06
CA GLU A 151 -1.47 -5.81 -0.49
C GLU A 151 -1.27 -6.98 -1.48
N PHE A 152 -1.82 -8.16 -1.17
CA PHE A 152 -1.76 -9.31 -2.09
C PHE A 152 -2.45 -9.03 -3.43
N SER A 153 -3.59 -8.37 -3.38
CA SER A 153 -4.36 -8.05 -4.59
C SER A 153 -3.61 -7.11 -5.52
N SER A 154 -2.74 -6.26 -5.01
CA SER A 154 -1.97 -5.30 -5.83
C SER A 154 -1.12 -6.00 -6.90
N GLY A 155 -0.42 -7.07 -6.54
CA GLY A 155 0.36 -7.86 -7.50
C GLY A 155 -0.51 -8.59 -8.53
N ILE A 156 -1.62 -9.18 -8.07
CA ILE A 156 -2.58 -9.89 -8.92
C ILE A 156 -3.20 -8.94 -9.94
N ILE A 157 -3.54 -7.72 -9.54
CA ILE A 157 -4.11 -6.69 -10.42
C ILE A 157 -3.12 -6.30 -11.52
N ILE A 158 -1.87 -6.03 -11.17
CA ILE A 158 -0.84 -5.70 -12.14
C ILE A 158 -0.73 -6.81 -13.20
N PHE A 159 -0.75 -8.06 -12.76
CA PHE A 159 -0.73 -9.21 -13.66
C PHE A 159 -1.95 -9.21 -14.62
N PHE A 160 -3.18 -9.07 -14.09
CA PHE A 160 -4.39 -9.07 -14.93
C PHE A 160 -4.43 -7.89 -15.89
N PHE A 161 -4.02 -6.69 -15.45
CA PHE A 161 -3.93 -5.52 -16.33
C PHE A 161 -2.92 -5.74 -17.45
N ASN A 162 -1.72 -6.23 -17.14
CA ASN A 162 -0.69 -6.50 -18.13
C ASN A 162 -1.17 -7.53 -19.16
N GLN A 163 -1.80 -8.63 -18.72
CA GLN A 163 -2.34 -9.65 -19.63
C GLN A 163 -3.47 -9.08 -20.53
N ALA A 164 -4.35 -8.27 -19.96
CA ALA A 164 -5.43 -7.68 -20.72
C ALA A 164 -4.91 -6.63 -21.73
N ILE A 165 -3.93 -5.81 -21.34
CA ILE A 165 -3.29 -4.84 -22.23
C ILE A 165 -2.60 -5.57 -23.41
N LEU A 166 -1.80 -6.59 -23.12
CA LEU A 166 -1.12 -7.39 -24.15
C LEU A 166 -2.10 -8.04 -25.12
N LYS A 167 -3.19 -8.59 -24.59
CA LYS A 167 -4.18 -9.31 -25.41
C LYS A 167 -5.03 -8.38 -26.28
N TYR A 168 -5.44 -7.22 -25.78
CA TYR A 168 -6.46 -6.39 -26.41
C TYR A 168 -5.95 -5.09 -27.04
N ILE A 169 -4.78 -4.59 -26.63
CA ILE A 169 -4.25 -3.30 -27.10
C ILE A 169 -2.90 -3.48 -27.77
N GLY A 170 -1.93 -4.09 -27.08
CA GLY A 170 -0.58 -4.31 -27.54
C GLY A 170 0.49 -3.87 -26.56
N GLU A 171 1.72 -4.26 -26.83
CA GLU A 171 2.87 -4.09 -25.94
C GLU A 171 3.19 -2.61 -25.63
N TYR A 172 2.96 -1.71 -26.61
CA TYR A 172 3.24 -0.28 -26.42
C TYR A 172 2.45 0.35 -25.26
N ALA A 173 1.24 -0.15 -24.99
CA ALA A 173 0.39 0.37 -23.93
C ALA A 173 0.83 -0.06 -22.52
N LEU A 174 1.72 -1.05 -22.39
CA LEU A 174 2.33 -1.42 -21.11
C LEU A 174 3.17 -0.28 -20.53
N VAL A 175 3.84 0.47 -21.39
CA VAL A 175 4.63 1.64 -20.97
C VAL A 175 3.68 2.68 -20.34
N SER A 176 2.54 2.94 -20.98
CA SER A 176 1.53 3.85 -20.43
C SER A 176 0.99 3.36 -19.09
N TYR A 177 0.74 2.05 -18.95
CA TYR A 177 0.28 1.47 -17.68
C TYR A 177 1.34 1.56 -16.57
N THR A 178 2.61 1.41 -16.90
CA THR A 178 3.71 1.59 -15.95
C THR A 178 3.71 3.01 -15.38
N ILE A 179 3.59 4.03 -16.22
CA ILE A 179 3.49 5.44 -15.79
C ILE A 179 2.28 5.64 -14.88
N ILE A 180 1.12 5.13 -15.31
CA ILE A 180 -0.13 5.18 -14.53
C ILE A 180 0.04 4.52 -13.16
N SER A 181 0.71 3.37 -13.10
CA SER A 181 0.94 2.64 -11.86
C SER A 181 1.79 3.42 -10.87
N TYR A 182 2.81 4.15 -11.30
CA TYR A 182 3.57 5.03 -10.42
C TYR A 182 2.72 6.17 -9.86
N VAL A 183 1.93 6.83 -10.72
CA VAL A 183 1.02 7.90 -10.29
C VAL A 183 -0.03 7.36 -9.31
N ASN A 184 -0.64 6.21 -9.61
CA ASN A 184 -1.60 5.53 -8.76
C ASN A 184 -1.02 5.22 -7.38
N THR A 185 0.21 4.70 -7.33
CA THR A 185 0.90 4.38 -6.08
C THR A 185 1.03 5.61 -5.18
N ILE A 186 1.50 6.74 -5.73
CA ILE A 186 1.66 7.99 -4.98
C ILE A 186 0.31 8.47 -4.43
N VAL A 187 -0.73 8.48 -5.26
CA VAL A 187 -2.05 8.97 -4.86
C VAL A 187 -2.69 8.05 -3.82
N VAL A 188 -2.67 6.73 -4.04
CA VAL A 188 -3.25 5.76 -3.09
C VAL A 188 -2.52 5.77 -1.75
N MET A 189 -1.20 5.88 -1.74
CA MET A 189 -0.41 6.02 -0.51
C MET A 189 -0.76 7.31 0.24
N SER A 190 -0.98 8.42 -0.47
CA SER A 190 -1.41 9.69 0.14
C SER A 190 -2.79 9.55 0.80
N MET A 191 -3.74 8.85 0.15
CA MET A 191 -5.07 8.56 0.72
C MET A 191 -4.98 7.60 1.91
N ALA A 192 -4.11 6.59 1.83
CA ALA A 192 -3.83 5.69 2.95
C ALA A 192 -3.26 6.44 4.16
N GLY A 193 -2.44 7.47 3.94
CA GLY A 193 -1.95 8.36 5.00
C GLY A 193 -3.09 9.06 5.76
N ILE A 194 -4.12 9.54 5.06
CA ILE A 194 -5.32 10.15 5.68
C ILE A 194 -6.05 9.11 6.54
N ALA A 195 -6.25 7.90 6.02
CA ALA A 195 -6.90 6.82 6.75
C ALA A 195 -6.09 6.42 7.99
N GLN A 196 -4.79 6.19 7.86
CA GLN A 196 -3.89 5.84 8.96
C GLN A 196 -3.81 6.93 10.04
N GLY A 197 -3.91 8.21 9.66
CA GLY A 197 -3.96 9.32 10.61
C GLY A 197 -5.23 9.35 11.45
N THR A 198 -6.37 8.91 10.89
CA THR A 198 -7.67 8.90 11.59
C THR A 198 -7.93 7.63 12.37
N GLN A 199 -7.40 6.49 11.94
CA GLN A 199 -7.64 5.17 12.54
C GLN A 199 -7.35 5.09 14.05
N PRO A 200 -6.19 5.52 14.56
CA PRO A 200 -5.89 5.44 16.00
C PRO A 200 -6.90 6.23 16.85
N LEU A 201 -7.29 7.42 16.37
CA LEU A 201 -8.26 8.27 17.07
C LEU A 201 -9.65 7.65 17.08
N ILE A 202 -10.09 7.10 15.95
CA ILE A 202 -11.37 6.40 15.82
C ILE A 202 -11.39 5.19 16.76
N SER A 203 -10.34 4.36 16.78
CA SER A 203 -10.22 3.20 17.66
C SER A 203 -10.26 3.60 19.13
N TYR A 204 -9.57 4.68 19.51
CA TYR A 204 -9.55 5.20 20.87
C TYR A 204 -10.94 5.61 21.36
N TYR A 205 -11.68 6.42 20.59
CA TYR A 205 -13.02 6.85 20.96
C TYR A 205 -14.07 5.73 20.85
N TYR A 206 -13.85 4.77 19.95
CA TYR A 206 -14.66 3.56 19.88
C TYR A 206 -14.49 2.72 21.15
N GLY A 207 -13.25 2.52 21.63
CA GLY A 207 -12.97 1.82 22.88
C GLY A 207 -13.54 2.52 24.12
N LYS A 208 -13.69 3.86 24.06
CA LYS A 208 -14.34 4.66 25.13
C LYS A 208 -15.86 4.64 25.07
N ASN A 209 -16.49 4.01 24.07
CA ASN A 209 -17.93 4.08 23.81
C ASN A 209 -18.45 5.52 23.58
N GLU A 210 -17.65 6.38 22.90
CA GLU A 210 -18.03 7.76 22.56
C GLU A 210 -18.42 7.88 21.07
N PRO A 211 -19.66 7.48 20.66
CA PRO A 211 -20.05 7.39 19.26
C PRO A 211 -20.06 8.73 18.52
N GLU A 212 -20.36 9.82 19.20
CA GLU A 212 -20.35 11.14 18.58
C GLU A 212 -18.93 11.55 18.13
N GLN A 213 -17.91 11.21 18.90
CA GLN A 213 -16.53 11.57 18.60
C GLN A 213 -15.98 10.76 17.40
N TYR A 214 -16.10 9.42 17.42
CA TYR A 214 -15.58 8.64 16.30
C TYR A 214 -16.35 8.83 15.00
N LYS A 215 -17.67 9.15 15.04
CA LYS A 215 -18.43 9.55 13.85
C LYS A 215 -18.00 10.92 13.32
N LYS A 216 -17.68 11.86 14.19
CA LYS A 216 -17.13 13.18 13.83
C LYS A 216 -15.76 13.04 13.17
N LEU A 217 -14.90 12.18 13.71
CA LEU A 217 -13.59 11.86 13.10
C LEU A 217 -13.73 11.21 11.73
N LEU A 218 -14.68 10.30 11.55
CA LEU A 218 -14.99 9.74 10.23
C LEU A 218 -15.38 10.86 9.24
N LYS A 219 -16.25 11.80 9.64
CA LYS A 219 -16.64 12.93 8.77
C LYS A 219 -15.42 13.76 8.36
N TYR A 220 -14.53 14.05 9.29
CA TYR A 220 -13.29 14.78 8.99
C TYR A 220 -12.36 13.99 8.06
N GLY A 221 -12.20 12.69 8.30
CA GLY A 221 -11.43 11.81 7.42
C GLY A 221 -12.01 11.74 6.01
N MET A 222 -13.34 11.63 5.88
CA MET A 222 -14.04 11.64 4.59
C MET A 222 -13.90 12.99 3.87
N ALA A 223 -14.02 14.12 4.59
CA ALA A 223 -13.83 15.44 4.01
C ALA A 223 -12.38 15.66 3.53
N ALA A 224 -11.40 15.24 4.35
CA ALA A 224 -9.99 15.30 3.99
C ALA A 224 -9.67 14.42 2.77
N ALA A 225 -10.23 13.19 2.72
CA ALA A 225 -10.08 12.29 1.59
C ALA A 225 -10.73 12.87 0.32
N ALA A 226 -11.92 13.45 0.42
CA ALA A 226 -12.59 14.10 -0.72
C ALA A 226 -11.76 15.28 -1.25
N ALA A 227 -11.30 16.16 -0.37
CA ALA A 227 -10.46 17.29 -0.75
C ALA A 227 -9.12 16.84 -1.36
N GLY A 228 -8.46 15.87 -0.74
CA GLY A 228 -7.22 15.28 -1.25
C GLY A 228 -7.40 14.58 -2.60
N SER A 229 -8.51 13.84 -2.78
CA SER A 229 -8.87 13.20 -4.05
C SER A 229 -9.09 14.22 -5.17
N VAL A 230 -9.84 15.29 -4.89
CA VAL A 230 -10.04 16.38 -5.88
C VAL A 230 -8.71 17.05 -6.21
N ALA A 231 -7.89 17.38 -5.20
CA ALA A 231 -6.57 17.96 -5.42
C ALA A 231 -5.68 17.05 -6.27
N ALA A 232 -5.63 15.75 -5.96
CA ALA A 232 -4.86 14.76 -6.72
C ALA A 232 -5.33 14.68 -8.18
N VAL A 233 -6.65 14.63 -8.41
CA VAL A 233 -7.20 14.64 -9.78
C VAL A 233 -6.83 15.91 -10.52
N LEU A 234 -6.99 17.10 -9.92
CA LEU A 234 -6.65 18.37 -10.56
C LEU A 234 -5.16 18.44 -10.91
N VAL A 235 -4.28 18.12 -9.96
CA VAL A 235 -2.82 18.15 -10.17
C VAL A 235 -2.41 17.16 -11.27
N CYS A 236 -2.89 15.92 -11.20
CA CYS A 236 -2.51 14.88 -12.15
C CYS A 236 -3.16 15.12 -13.54
N TYR A 237 -4.38 15.66 -13.60
CA TYR A 237 -5.06 15.92 -14.87
C TYR A 237 -4.43 17.07 -15.64
N VAL A 238 -4.14 18.18 -14.95
CA VAL A 238 -3.45 19.34 -15.53
C VAL A 238 -1.99 18.98 -15.84
N GLY A 239 -1.32 18.30 -14.91
CA GLY A 239 0.08 17.89 -15.05
C GLY A 239 0.32 16.67 -15.91
N ALA A 240 -0.72 16.00 -16.46
CA ALA A 240 -0.60 14.74 -17.18
C ALA A 240 0.45 14.75 -18.29
N GLY A 241 0.51 15.85 -19.06
CA GLY A 241 1.52 16.01 -20.12
C GLY A 241 2.96 16.07 -19.58
N SER A 242 3.17 16.84 -18.52
CA SER A 242 4.49 16.93 -17.87
C SER A 242 4.90 15.63 -17.20
N ILE A 243 3.95 14.95 -16.52
CA ILE A 243 4.20 13.65 -15.89
C ILE A 243 4.66 12.62 -16.92
N VAL A 244 3.95 12.50 -18.04
CA VAL A 244 4.28 11.52 -19.09
C VAL A 244 5.64 11.82 -19.71
N ARG A 245 5.98 13.08 -19.95
CA ARG A 245 7.28 13.50 -20.49
C ARG A 245 8.48 13.26 -19.56
N LEU A 246 8.26 13.03 -18.27
CA LEU A 246 9.33 12.57 -17.37
C LEU A 246 9.80 11.15 -17.67
N PHE A 247 8.95 10.34 -18.30
CA PHE A 247 9.22 8.93 -18.57
C PHE A 247 9.52 8.64 -20.05
N LEU A 248 8.99 9.46 -20.96
CA LEU A 248 9.06 9.24 -22.41
C LEU A 248 9.88 10.34 -23.09
N LYS A 249 10.67 9.94 -24.09
CA LYS A 249 11.43 10.88 -24.92
C LYS A 249 10.51 11.59 -25.92
N GLU A 250 10.87 12.80 -26.31
CA GLU A 250 10.09 13.59 -27.29
C GLU A 250 9.96 12.92 -28.66
N SER A 251 10.89 12.02 -29.01
CA SER A 251 10.80 11.20 -30.23
C SER A 251 9.60 10.25 -30.28
N GLU A 252 8.98 9.99 -29.14
CA GLU A 252 7.83 9.06 -29.00
C GLU A 252 6.49 9.82 -28.93
N ALA A 253 6.30 10.85 -29.75
CA ALA A 253 5.18 11.77 -29.68
C ALA A 253 3.79 11.08 -29.68
N SER A 254 3.60 10.04 -30.49
CA SER A 254 2.35 9.28 -30.56
C SER A 254 2.05 8.55 -29.24
N LEU A 255 3.07 7.96 -28.60
CA LEU A 255 2.94 7.29 -27.32
C LEU A 255 2.69 8.28 -26.19
N ILE A 256 3.29 9.47 -26.26
CA ILE A 256 3.01 10.55 -25.28
C ILE A 256 1.54 10.96 -25.34
N VAL A 257 0.99 11.23 -26.54
CA VAL A 257 -0.42 11.60 -26.70
C VAL A 257 -1.34 10.52 -26.17
N TYR A 258 -1.06 9.26 -26.50
CA TYR A 258 -1.80 8.11 -26.02
C TYR A 258 -1.73 8.01 -24.48
N SER A 259 -0.53 8.05 -23.90
CA SER A 259 -0.31 7.93 -22.47
C SER A 259 -1.00 9.05 -21.66
N VAL A 260 -0.99 10.29 -22.15
CA VAL A 260 -1.72 11.42 -21.56
C VAL A 260 -3.22 11.17 -21.55
N ARG A 261 -3.77 10.69 -22.67
CA ARG A 261 -5.20 10.39 -22.79
C ARG A 261 -5.62 9.31 -21.79
N VAL A 262 -4.92 8.19 -21.75
CA VAL A 262 -5.29 7.06 -20.87
C VAL A 262 -5.04 7.36 -19.40
N LEU A 263 -4.00 8.11 -19.08
CA LEU A 263 -3.74 8.62 -17.72
C LEU A 263 -4.91 9.51 -17.25
N ARG A 264 -5.40 10.44 -18.08
CA ARG A 264 -6.53 11.30 -17.72
C ARG A 264 -7.82 10.53 -17.46
N ILE A 265 -8.05 9.43 -18.17
CA ILE A 265 -9.19 8.54 -17.92
C ILE A 265 -9.03 7.84 -16.57
N PHE A 266 -7.86 7.24 -16.35
CA PHE A 266 -7.57 6.48 -15.12
C PHE A 266 -7.66 7.34 -13.85
N ILE A 267 -7.16 8.58 -13.91
CA ILE A 267 -7.14 9.54 -12.79
C ILE A 267 -8.54 9.78 -12.21
N LEU A 268 -9.61 9.68 -13.00
CA LEU A 268 -10.98 9.87 -12.52
C LEU A 268 -11.34 8.89 -11.40
N SER A 269 -10.74 7.70 -11.37
CA SER A 269 -10.93 6.73 -10.28
C SER A 269 -10.48 7.26 -8.92
N PHE A 270 -9.51 8.17 -8.88
CA PHE A 270 -8.99 8.75 -7.64
C PHE A 270 -10.02 9.55 -6.86
N LEU A 271 -11.06 10.09 -7.53
CA LEU A 271 -12.16 10.79 -6.87
C LEU A 271 -12.86 9.91 -5.81
N LEU A 272 -12.93 8.61 -6.07
CA LEU A 272 -13.65 7.66 -5.24
C LEU A 272 -12.72 6.81 -4.37
N ALA A 273 -11.49 6.59 -4.83
CA ALA A 273 -10.52 5.75 -4.15
C ALA A 273 -10.24 6.20 -2.71
N GLY A 274 -10.04 7.50 -2.48
CA GLY A 274 -9.79 8.06 -1.16
C GLY A 274 -10.94 7.80 -0.17
N LEU A 275 -12.18 7.92 -0.62
CA LEU A 275 -13.37 7.67 0.20
C LEU A 275 -13.47 6.19 0.60
N ASN A 276 -13.20 5.27 -0.33
CA ASN A 276 -13.20 3.85 -0.07
C ASN A 276 -12.11 3.43 0.90
N VAL A 277 -10.90 4.02 0.78
CA VAL A 277 -9.77 3.76 1.69
C VAL A 277 -10.12 4.19 3.12
N VAL A 278 -10.71 5.38 3.30
CA VAL A 278 -11.09 5.89 4.63
C VAL A 278 -12.23 5.07 5.23
N LEU A 279 -13.24 4.65 4.44
CA LEU A 279 -14.32 3.79 4.92
C LEU A 279 -13.82 2.39 5.32
N GLY A 280 -12.91 1.80 4.55
CA GLY A 280 -12.25 0.55 4.92
C GLY A 280 -11.49 0.67 6.23
N GLY A 281 -10.69 1.73 6.38
CA GLY A 281 -9.97 2.06 7.61
C GLY A 281 -10.89 2.29 8.82
N TYR A 282 -12.02 2.96 8.62
CA TYR A 282 -13.04 3.13 9.65
C TYR A 282 -13.56 1.79 10.18
N PHE A 283 -13.96 0.87 9.29
CA PHE A 283 -14.46 -0.44 9.71
C PHE A 283 -13.41 -1.30 10.40
N THR A 284 -12.14 -1.16 10.02
CA THR A 284 -11.01 -1.76 10.76
C THR A 284 -10.92 -1.18 12.17
N SER A 285 -11.05 0.14 12.32
CA SER A 285 -10.94 0.85 13.61
C SER A 285 -12.07 0.52 14.59
N VAL A 286 -13.28 0.23 14.09
CA VAL A 286 -14.44 -0.19 14.91
C VAL A 286 -14.59 -1.70 14.99
N GLU A 287 -13.55 -2.46 14.71
CA GLU A 287 -13.47 -3.93 14.77
C GLU A 287 -14.53 -4.68 13.94
N LYS A 288 -15.04 -4.06 12.87
CA LYS A 288 -15.96 -4.71 11.91
C LYS A 288 -15.15 -5.33 10.75
N ALA A 289 -14.28 -6.28 11.11
CA ALA A 289 -13.33 -6.90 10.19
C ALA A 289 -13.98 -7.46 8.91
N GLY A 290 -15.17 -8.08 9.02
CA GLY A 290 -15.89 -8.60 7.85
C GLY A 290 -16.26 -7.51 6.84
N PHE A 291 -16.63 -6.31 7.29
CA PHE A 291 -16.96 -5.19 6.40
C PHE A 291 -15.69 -4.60 5.78
N ALA A 292 -14.64 -4.42 6.58
CA ALA A 292 -13.36 -3.97 6.09
C ALA A 292 -12.80 -4.93 5.02
N THR A 293 -12.86 -6.24 5.26
CA THR A 293 -12.45 -7.29 4.30
C THR A 293 -13.30 -7.27 3.04
N ALA A 294 -14.63 -7.12 3.15
CA ALA A 294 -15.52 -7.04 1.99
C ALA A 294 -15.19 -5.81 1.12
N ILE A 295 -14.95 -4.65 1.72
CA ILE A 295 -14.54 -3.43 1.01
C ILE A 295 -13.19 -3.65 0.32
N SER A 296 -12.22 -4.19 1.03
CA SER A 296 -10.87 -4.45 0.47
C SER A 296 -10.91 -5.44 -0.68
N LEU A 297 -11.61 -6.57 -0.55
CA LEU A 297 -11.78 -7.56 -1.62
C LEU A 297 -12.47 -6.97 -2.84
N THR A 298 -13.57 -6.25 -2.61
CA THR A 298 -14.33 -5.64 -3.71
C THR A 298 -13.49 -4.63 -4.45
N ARG A 299 -12.83 -3.73 -3.72
CA ARG A 299 -12.02 -2.66 -4.29
C ARG A 299 -10.80 -3.19 -5.03
N SER A 300 -10.03 -4.05 -4.35
CA SER A 300 -8.70 -4.45 -4.86
C SER A 300 -8.73 -5.69 -5.76
N LEU A 301 -9.82 -6.43 -5.87
CA LEU A 301 -9.81 -7.63 -6.71
C LEU A 301 -11.13 -7.81 -7.48
N VAL A 302 -12.23 -8.05 -6.76
CA VAL A 302 -13.47 -8.55 -7.37
C VAL A 302 -14.04 -7.56 -8.38
N ALA A 303 -14.31 -6.31 -7.95
CA ALA A 303 -14.91 -5.31 -8.83
C ALA A 303 -13.98 -4.93 -9.97
N LEU A 304 -12.65 -4.89 -9.72
CA LEU A 304 -11.70 -4.51 -10.74
C LEU A 304 -11.56 -5.59 -11.83
N VAL A 305 -11.42 -6.86 -11.44
CA VAL A 305 -11.31 -7.97 -12.40
C VAL A 305 -12.61 -8.11 -13.20
N ILE A 306 -13.78 -8.03 -12.54
CA ILE A 306 -15.07 -8.08 -13.22
C ILE A 306 -15.21 -6.93 -14.20
N SER A 307 -14.90 -5.70 -13.78
CA SER A 307 -14.97 -4.51 -14.64
C SER A 307 -14.03 -4.62 -15.84
N LEU A 308 -12.82 -5.12 -15.61
CA LEU A 308 -11.82 -5.31 -16.65
C LEU A 308 -12.28 -6.33 -17.70
N VAL A 309 -12.77 -7.50 -17.28
CA VAL A 309 -13.29 -8.54 -18.17
C VAL A 309 -14.54 -8.06 -18.91
N PHE A 310 -15.49 -7.45 -18.20
CA PHE A 310 -16.74 -6.96 -18.78
C PHE A 310 -16.48 -5.86 -19.83
N LEU A 311 -15.68 -4.85 -19.48
CA LEU A 311 -15.40 -3.73 -20.37
C LEU A 311 -14.66 -4.17 -21.64
N THR A 312 -13.66 -5.03 -21.49
CA THR A 312 -12.92 -5.52 -22.66
C THR A 312 -13.77 -6.40 -23.57
N ALA A 313 -14.69 -7.19 -23.01
CA ALA A 313 -15.59 -8.06 -23.78
C ALA A 313 -16.69 -7.27 -24.52
N VAL A 314 -17.21 -6.19 -23.94
CA VAL A 314 -18.37 -5.44 -24.48
C VAL A 314 -17.93 -4.23 -25.31
N PHE A 315 -16.94 -3.48 -24.83
CA PHE A 315 -16.53 -2.19 -25.41
C PHE A 315 -15.16 -2.22 -26.09
N GLY A 316 -14.47 -3.38 -26.08
CA GLY A 316 -13.15 -3.54 -26.67
C GLY A 316 -11.99 -3.10 -25.75
N GLY A 317 -10.76 -3.27 -26.27
CA GLY A 317 -9.53 -3.13 -25.46
C GLY A 317 -9.33 -1.76 -24.81
N GLU A 318 -9.67 -0.68 -25.52
CA GLU A 318 -9.48 0.69 -25.01
C GLU A 318 -10.34 1.00 -23.77
N ALA A 319 -11.42 0.26 -23.55
CA ALA A 319 -12.27 0.44 -22.39
C ALA A 319 -11.62 -0.01 -21.05
N ILE A 320 -10.49 -0.72 -21.11
CA ILE A 320 -9.73 -1.17 -19.93
C ILE A 320 -9.39 -0.02 -18.98
N TRP A 321 -9.13 1.17 -19.51
CA TRP A 321 -8.74 2.34 -18.73
C TRP A 321 -9.85 2.89 -17.83
N TRP A 322 -11.12 2.52 -18.08
CA TRP A 322 -12.29 2.86 -17.27
C TRP A 322 -12.54 1.85 -16.14
N ALA A 323 -11.91 0.67 -16.19
CA ALA A 323 -12.12 -0.38 -15.21
C ALA A 323 -11.90 0.07 -13.75
N PRO A 324 -10.85 0.84 -13.40
CA PRO A 324 -10.66 1.33 -12.05
C PRO A 324 -11.77 2.27 -11.57
N LEU A 325 -12.28 3.14 -12.43
CA LEU A 325 -13.38 4.05 -12.06
C LEU A 325 -14.66 3.27 -11.74
N ILE A 326 -14.99 2.26 -12.55
CA ILE A 326 -16.15 1.41 -12.31
C ILE A 326 -15.97 0.59 -11.05
N ALA A 327 -14.79 0.02 -10.83
CA ALA A 327 -14.48 -0.76 -9.64
C ALA A 327 -14.60 0.08 -8.36
N GLU A 328 -14.04 1.29 -8.34
CA GLU A 328 -14.15 2.20 -7.20
C GLU A 328 -15.60 2.67 -6.98
N SER A 329 -16.37 2.85 -8.06
CA SER A 329 -17.80 3.19 -7.96
C SER A 329 -18.61 2.06 -7.32
N CYS A 330 -18.44 0.82 -7.78
CA CYS A 330 -19.08 -0.36 -7.18
C CYS A 330 -18.69 -0.53 -5.71
N CYS A 331 -17.41 -0.33 -5.40
CA CYS A 331 -16.91 -0.37 -4.04
C CYS A 331 -17.54 0.71 -3.16
N LEU A 332 -17.70 1.93 -3.65
CA LEU A 332 -18.32 3.02 -2.88
C LEU A 332 -19.80 2.74 -2.58
N VAL A 333 -20.54 2.18 -3.54
CA VAL A 333 -21.94 1.75 -3.33
C VAL A 333 -22.00 0.70 -2.23
N LEU A 334 -21.13 -0.32 -2.28
CA LEU A 334 -21.04 -1.34 -1.23
C LEU A 334 -20.68 -0.71 0.12
N SER A 335 -19.65 0.11 0.18
CA SER A 335 -19.16 0.75 1.40
C SER A 335 -20.22 1.63 2.06
N ALA A 336 -20.95 2.42 1.26
CA ALA A 336 -22.06 3.25 1.72
C ALA A 336 -23.24 2.40 2.21
N GLY A 337 -23.55 1.29 1.53
CA GLY A 337 -24.56 0.33 1.95
C GLY A 337 -24.24 -0.31 3.31
N LEU A 338 -23.00 -0.79 3.46
CA LEU A 338 -22.50 -1.36 4.72
C LEU A 338 -22.53 -0.33 5.86
N TYR A 339 -22.14 0.92 5.57
CA TYR A 339 -22.17 1.99 6.57
C TYR A 339 -23.61 2.34 6.99
N ARG A 340 -24.55 2.43 6.06
CA ARG A 340 -25.97 2.66 6.36
C ARG A 340 -26.55 1.52 7.19
N TRP A 341 -26.23 0.29 6.85
CA TRP A 341 -26.70 -0.88 7.60
C TRP A 341 -26.11 -0.93 9.02
N TYR A 342 -24.81 -0.65 9.16
CA TYR A 342 -24.13 -0.58 10.45
C TYR A 342 -24.72 0.50 11.37
N ARG A 343 -25.12 1.63 10.79
CA ARG A 343 -25.68 2.77 11.54
C ARG A 343 -27.10 2.51 12.05
N LYS A 344 -27.85 1.58 11.44
CA LYS A 344 -29.23 1.23 11.84
C LYS A 344 -29.26 0.21 12.98
N LYS A 345 -28.18 -0.49 13.24
CA LYS A 345 -27.99 -1.42 14.36
C LYS A 345 -27.32 -0.73 15.56
#